data_a00ee605e9547a774606f11711e7e288
#
_entry.id   a00ee605e9547a774606f11711e7e288
#
_cell.length_a   1.000
_cell.length_b   1.000
_cell.length_c   1.000
_cell.angle_alpha   90.00
_cell.angle_beta   90.00
_cell.angle_gamma   90.00
#
_symmetry.space_group_name_H-M   'P 1'
#
loop_
_entity.id
_entity.type
_entity.pdbx_description
1 polymer ?
#
loop_
_entity_poly.entity_id
_entity_poly.type
_entity_poly.pdbx_seq_one_letter_code
_entity_poly.pdbx_strand_id
1 'polypeptide(L)'
;MESQQSDIMNPWSVISSHTAFDCPYFQIRQDVVSLAGGAARSYSSVRMKYYGVCALPIDEKGRVTLVGQYRYVLDRFTWEVPGGGAAIGTDPLVTARAELKEETGCRAEHWLKLMEGMVSPGVSSEIVPAYVAWGLVHAQPADDPQEPLSRRWVPFHRAVDMALGGEIANLAGVAALLALDVRLRRGNLPQALARLLRKA
;
A
#
# COMPACT_ATOMS: atom_id res chain seq x y z
N MET A 1 19.35 -6.63 -15.91
CA MET A 1 18.36 -6.21 -16.93
C MET A 1 18.06 -4.75 -16.65
N GLU A 2 18.86 -3.87 -17.24
CA GLU A 2 18.59 -2.43 -17.25
C GLU A 2 17.32 -2.19 -18.09
N SER A 3 16.43 -1.37 -17.56
CA SER A 3 15.12 -1.16 -18.15
C SER A 3 15.20 -0.46 -19.50
N GLN A 4 14.74 -1.11 -20.55
CA GLN A 4 14.45 -0.51 -21.88
C GLN A 4 13.32 0.55 -21.83
N GLN A 5 13.06 1.13 -20.68
CA GLN A 5 11.91 2.03 -20.45
C GLN A 5 12.25 3.51 -20.65
N SER A 6 13.55 3.85 -20.89
CA SER A 6 14.01 5.24 -20.98
C SER A 6 13.66 5.96 -22.30
N ASP A 7 13.26 5.25 -23.35
CA ASP A 7 13.09 5.83 -24.70
C ASP A 7 11.63 5.92 -25.18
N ILE A 8 10.66 5.56 -24.33
CA ILE A 8 9.24 5.69 -24.70
C ILE A 8 8.78 7.12 -24.39
N MET A 9 8.71 7.94 -25.42
CA MET A 9 8.18 9.29 -25.33
C MET A 9 6.68 9.24 -24.97
N ASN A 10 6.23 10.16 -24.10
CA ASN A 10 4.82 10.31 -23.80
C ASN A 10 4.04 10.69 -25.06
N PRO A 11 3.13 9.85 -25.59
CA PRO A 11 2.38 10.13 -26.79
C PRO A 11 1.15 11.04 -26.53
N TRP A 12 0.88 11.41 -25.27
CA TRP A 12 -0.26 12.21 -24.89
C TRP A 12 0.06 13.71 -24.92
N SER A 13 -0.83 14.48 -25.55
CA SER A 13 -0.82 15.95 -25.52
C SER A 13 -2.07 16.42 -24.79
N VAL A 14 -1.91 17.34 -23.83
CA VAL A 14 -3.02 17.99 -23.13
C VAL A 14 -3.39 19.25 -23.88
N ILE A 15 -4.64 19.34 -24.39
CA ILE A 15 -5.17 20.48 -25.12
C ILE A 15 -5.75 21.49 -24.13
N SER A 16 -6.54 21.01 -23.18
CA SER A 16 -7.07 21.82 -22.06
C SER A 16 -7.25 20.98 -20.83
N SER A 17 -7.30 21.62 -19.67
CA SER A 17 -7.44 20.96 -18.38
C SER A 17 -8.18 21.85 -17.41
N HIS A 18 -9.10 21.27 -16.63
CA HIS A 18 -9.70 21.95 -15.48
C HIS A 18 -9.91 20.99 -14.31
N THR A 19 -9.98 21.54 -13.11
CA THR A 19 -10.30 20.79 -11.90
C THR A 19 -11.82 20.86 -11.69
N ALA A 20 -12.50 19.71 -11.83
CA ALA A 20 -13.94 19.60 -11.62
C ALA A 20 -14.31 19.50 -10.14
N PHE A 21 -13.41 18.95 -9.31
CA PHE A 21 -13.60 18.83 -7.88
C PHE A 21 -12.25 18.83 -7.16
N ASP A 22 -12.19 19.46 -6.00
CA ASP A 22 -10.99 19.49 -5.14
C ASP A 22 -11.35 19.27 -3.67
N CYS A 23 -10.65 18.37 -3.02
CA CYS A 23 -10.75 18.12 -1.58
C CYS A 23 -9.36 17.89 -0.97
N PRO A 24 -9.20 17.79 0.37
CA PRO A 24 -7.92 17.55 0.99
C PRO A 24 -7.18 16.29 0.49
N TYR A 25 -7.90 15.27 0.01
CA TYR A 25 -7.35 13.96 -0.32
C TYR A 25 -7.01 13.78 -1.80
N PHE A 26 -7.82 14.36 -2.71
CA PHE A 26 -7.65 14.21 -4.15
C PHE A 26 -8.30 15.35 -4.94
N GLN A 27 -7.99 15.41 -6.23
CA GLN A 27 -8.67 16.26 -7.21
C GLN A 27 -9.26 15.37 -8.31
N ILE A 28 -10.43 15.74 -8.82
CA ILE A 28 -10.95 15.22 -10.07
C ILE A 28 -10.58 16.20 -11.16
N ARG A 29 -9.76 15.75 -12.12
CA ARG A 29 -9.38 16.52 -13.30
C ARG A 29 -10.14 16.02 -14.51
N GLN A 30 -10.59 16.98 -15.32
CA GLN A 30 -11.12 16.73 -16.66
C GLN A 30 -10.21 17.40 -17.67
N ASP A 31 -9.59 16.59 -18.49
CA ASP A 31 -8.66 17.01 -19.51
C ASP A 31 -9.28 16.74 -20.91
N VAL A 32 -8.99 17.61 -21.87
CA VAL A 32 -9.13 17.29 -23.28
C VAL A 32 -7.75 16.94 -23.79
N VAL A 33 -7.59 15.74 -24.31
CA VAL A 33 -6.29 15.19 -24.68
C VAL A 33 -6.32 14.68 -26.12
N SER A 34 -5.14 14.61 -26.73
CA SER A 34 -4.87 13.93 -27.99
C SER A 34 -3.81 12.84 -27.78
N LEU A 35 -3.99 11.67 -28.37
CA LEU A 35 -3.00 10.61 -28.41
C LEU A 35 -2.29 10.61 -29.76
N ALA A 36 -0.99 10.81 -29.78
CA ALA A 36 -0.14 10.81 -30.97
C ALA A 36 -0.67 11.72 -32.12
N GLY A 37 -1.23 12.90 -31.77
CA GLY A 37 -1.79 13.83 -32.75
C GLY A 37 -3.17 13.43 -33.33
N GLY A 38 -3.80 12.39 -32.80
CA GLY A 38 -5.15 11.96 -33.18
C GLY A 38 -6.26 12.88 -32.68
N ALA A 39 -7.51 12.48 -32.85
CA ALA A 39 -8.68 13.26 -32.47
C ALA A 39 -8.68 13.61 -30.96
N ALA A 40 -9.15 14.80 -30.64
CA ALA A 40 -9.34 15.26 -29.27
C ALA A 40 -10.42 14.42 -28.57
N ARG A 41 -10.18 14.05 -27.29
CA ARG A 41 -11.13 13.32 -26.45
C ARG A 41 -11.06 13.77 -25.00
N SER A 42 -12.16 13.63 -24.29
CA SER A 42 -12.19 13.86 -22.85
C SER A 42 -11.49 12.73 -22.09
N TYR A 43 -10.75 13.10 -21.04
CA TYR A 43 -10.12 12.17 -20.10
C TYR A 43 -10.36 12.68 -18.67
N SER A 44 -11.09 11.90 -17.87
CA SER A 44 -11.31 12.21 -16.46
C SER A 44 -10.38 11.36 -15.59
N SER A 45 -9.74 11.98 -14.62
CA SER A 45 -8.81 11.28 -13.71
C SER A 45 -8.90 11.81 -12.29
N VAL A 46 -8.58 10.91 -11.35
CA VAL A 46 -8.40 11.22 -9.93
C VAL A 46 -6.92 11.45 -9.66
N ARG A 47 -6.58 12.67 -9.23
CA ARG A 47 -5.20 13.03 -8.84
C ARG A 47 -5.10 12.98 -7.33
N MET A 48 -4.45 11.95 -6.82
CA MET A 48 -4.22 11.79 -5.38
C MET A 48 -3.23 12.84 -4.87
N LYS A 49 -3.48 13.35 -3.66
CA LYS A 49 -2.57 14.26 -2.93
C LYS A 49 -1.66 13.53 -1.96
N TYR A 50 -1.81 12.20 -1.87
CA TYR A 50 -1.06 11.30 -1.01
C TYR A 50 -0.64 10.04 -1.77
N TYR A 51 0.47 9.43 -1.34
CA TYR A 51 0.76 8.03 -1.62
C TYR A 51 0.00 7.19 -0.61
N GLY A 52 -0.60 6.06 -1.01
CA GLY A 52 -0.94 5.05 -0.04
C GLY A 52 0.35 4.38 0.46
N VAL A 53 0.42 3.97 1.71
CA VAL A 53 1.53 3.15 2.21
C VAL A 53 0.97 1.95 2.96
N CYS A 54 1.65 0.82 2.92
CA CYS A 54 1.33 -0.30 3.78
C CYS A 54 2.58 -0.97 4.37
N ALA A 55 2.42 -1.57 5.53
CA ALA A 55 3.47 -2.26 6.25
C ALA A 55 3.02 -3.67 6.67
N LEU A 56 3.93 -4.64 6.56
CA LEU A 56 3.78 -5.99 7.08
C LEU A 56 4.66 -6.15 8.31
N PRO A 57 4.16 -5.94 9.54
CA PRO A 57 4.93 -6.15 10.75
C PRO A 57 5.01 -7.65 11.06
N ILE A 58 6.22 -8.19 11.17
CA ILE A 58 6.49 -9.59 11.45
C ILE A 58 7.07 -9.73 12.85
N ASP A 59 6.39 -10.48 13.72
CA ASP A 59 6.84 -10.74 15.08
C ASP A 59 7.87 -11.89 15.16
N GLU A 60 8.37 -12.14 16.37
CA GLU A 60 9.36 -13.20 16.65
C GLU A 60 8.84 -14.63 16.41
N LYS A 61 7.50 -14.80 16.31
CA LYS A 61 6.83 -16.08 16.03
C LYS A 61 6.50 -16.24 14.54
N GLY A 62 6.90 -15.27 13.69
CA GLY A 62 6.60 -15.28 12.26
C GLY A 62 5.15 -14.89 11.91
N ARG A 63 4.44 -14.24 12.85
CA ARG A 63 3.08 -13.78 12.63
C ARG A 63 3.07 -12.35 12.07
N VAL A 64 2.06 -12.03 11.29
CA VAL A 64 1.77 -10.66 10.83
C VAL A 64 0.56 -10.11 11.60
N THR A 65 0.61 -8.83 11.95
CA THR A 65 -0.57 -8.14 12.47
C THR A 65 -1.45 -7.69 11.32
N LEU A 66 -2.74 -7.96 11.45
CA LEU A 66 -3.79 -7.40 10.62
C LEU A 66 -4.60 -6.40 11.44
N VAL A 67 -5.06 -5.35 10.78
CA VAL A 67 -6.03 -4.39 11.29
C VAL A 67 -7.37 -4.61 10.61
N GLY A 68 -8.45 -4.47 11.36
CA GLY A 68 -9.80 -4.67 10.85
C GLY A 68 -10.67 -3.47 11.14
N GLN A 69 -11.37 -3.00 10.13
CA GLN A 69 -12.27 -1.85 10.24
C GLN A 69 -13.46 -1.97 9.29
N TYR A 70 -14.49 -1.21 9.59
CA TYR A 70 -15.65 -1.06 8.71
C TYR A 70 -15.37 0.02 7.67
N ARG A 71 -15.23 -0.36 6.41
CA ARG A 71 -14.98 0.58 5.31
C ARG A 71 -16.30 1.19 4.82
N TYR A 72 -16.54 2.46 5.15
CA TYR A 72 -17.75 3.21 4.78
C TYR A 72 -18.12 3.09 3.30
N VAL A 73 -17.15 3.30 2.40
CA VAL A 73 -17.38 3.29 0.94
C VAL A 73 -17.79 1.89 0.43
N LEU A 74 -17.33 0.83 1.11
CA LEU A 74 -17.61 -0.56 0.72
C LEU A 74 -18.79 -1.16 1.47
N ASP A 75 -19.29 -0.47 2.49
CA ASP A 75 -20.36 -0.92 3.40
C ASP A 75 -20.09 -2.31 3.98
N ARG A 76 -18.85 -2.56 4.38
CA ARG A 76 -18.45 -3.86 4.96
C ARG A 76 -17.23 -3.77 5.86
N PHE A 77 -17.11 -4.73 6.77
CA PHE A 77 -15.90 -4.94 7.55
C PHE A 77 -14.83 -5.63 6.68
N THR A 78 -13.57 -5.17 6.78
CA THR A 78 -12.41 -5.75 6.07
C THR A 78 -11.25 -5.99 7.02
N TRP A 79 -10.47 -7.04 6.77
CA TRP A 79 -9.13 -7.21 7.34
C TRP A 79 -8.11 -6.70 6.35
N GLU A 80 -7.15 -5.92 6.84
CA GLU A 80 -6.13 -5.28 6.03
C GLU A 80 -4.77 -5.36 6.72
N VAL A 81 -3.72 -5.08 5.99
CA VAL A 81 -2.40 -4.80 6.58
C VAL A 81 -2.38 -3.35 7.06
N PRO A 82 -1.63 -3.02 8.13
CA PRO A 82 -1.45 -1.63 8.57
C PRO A 82 -1.02 -0.69 7.46
N GLY A 83 -1.60 0.51 7.44
CA GLY A 83 -1.24 1.50 6.42
C GLY A 83 -2.12 2.73 6.38
N GLY A 84 -1.64 3.76 5.69
CA GLY A 84 -2.31 5.05 5.59
C GLY A 84 -1.80 5.93 4.45
N GLY A 85 -1.97 7.22 4.58
CA GLY A 85 -1.66 8.21 3.54
C GLY A 85 -0.40 9.03 3.81
N ALA A 86 0.62 8.91 2.96
CA ALA A 86 1.83 9.74 3.00
C ALA A 86 1.70 10.95 2.06
N ALA A 87 1.87 12.16 2.54
CA ALA A 87 1.82 13.35 1.71
C ALA A 87 2.85 13.28 0.57
N ILE A 88 2.46 13.69 -0.63
CA ILE A 88 3.36 13.73 -1.78
C ILE A 88 4.55 14.64 -1.48
N GLY A 89 5.76 14.15 -1.78
CA GLY A 89 7.02 14.85 -1.49
C GLY A 89 7.65 14.48 -0.14
N THR A 90 6.98 13.66 0.68
CA THR A 90 7.57 13.08 1.90
C THR A 90 8.08 11.66 1.63
N ASP A 91 9.03 11.19 2.46
CA ASP A 91 9.45 9.79 2.39
C ASP A 91 8.31 8.88 2.91
N PRO A 92 7.73 8.00 2.07
CA PRO A 92 6.64 7.12 2.48
C PRO A 92 7.00 6.19 3.65
N LEU A 93 8.29 5.88 3.85
CA LEU A 93 8.74 5.07 4.98
C LEU A 93 8.49 5.75 6.33
N VAL A 94 8.56 7.09 6.38
CA VAL A 94 8.26 7.85 7.62
C VAL A 94 6.81 7.63 8.01
N THR A 95 5.89 7.72 7.05
CA THR A 95 4.46 7.45 7.29
C THR A 95 4.23 5.98 7.64
N ALA A 96 4.83 5.03 6.93
CA ALA A 96 4.69 3.60 7.27
C ALA A 96 5.12 3.29 8.72
N ARG A 97 6.12 3.99 9.25
CA ARG A 97 6.54 3.87 10.65
C ARG A 97 5.54 4.49 11.64
N ALA A 98 4.94 5.61 11.28
CA ALA A 98 3.91 6.26 12.09
C ALA A 98 2.66 5.37 12.18
N GLU A 99 2.15 4.95 11.02
CA GLU A 99 0.97 4.08 10.91
C GLU A 99 1.15 2.74 11.66
N LEU A 100 2.33 2.11 11.50
CA LEU A 100 2.63 0.89 12.26
C LEU A 100 2.47 1.12 13.78
N LYS A 101 3.00 2.24 14.27
CA LYS A 101 2.91 2.57 15.71
C LYS A 101 1.47 2.89 16.12
N GLU A 102 0.77 3.70 15.34
CA GLU A 102 -0.58 4.18 15.66
C GLU A 102 -1.59 3.04 15.61
N GLU A 103 -1.58 2.26 14.54
CA GLU A 103 -2.55 1.20 14.34
C GLU A 103 -2.25 -0.07 15.15
N THR A 104 -0.98 -0.39 15.44
CA THR A 104 -0.62 -1.66 16.07
C THR A 104 0.04 -1.55 17.44
N GLY A 105 0.47 -0.35 17.83
CA GLY A 105 1.29 -0.15 19.01
C GLY A 105 2.70 -0.74 18.89
N CYS A 106 3.19 -0.98 17.68
CA CYS A 106 4.51 -1.54 17.47
C CYS A 106 5.45 -0.52 16.79
N ARG A 107 6.73 -0.60 17.16
CA ARG A 107 7.83 -0.02 16.38
C ARG A 107 8.68 -1.16 15.85
N ALA A 108 9.42 -0.94 14.77
CA ALA A 108 10.30 -1.95 14.20
C ALA A 108 11.72 -1.38 14.02
N GLU A 109 12.73 -2.22 14.30
CA GLU A 109 14.14 -1.88 14.10
C GLU A 109 14.54 -1.97 12.63
N HIS A 110 13.96 -2.93 11.90
CA HIS A 110 14.33 -3.24 10.53
C HIS A 110 13.17 -3.07 9.56
N TRP A 111 13.49 -2.50 8.41
CA TRP A 111 12.55 -2.22 7.34
C TRP A 111 13.11 -2.60 5.98
N LEU A 112 12.30 -3.17 5.12
CA LEU A 112 12.63 -3.48 3.74
C LEU A 112 11.46 -3.10 2.84
N LYS A 113 11.70 -2.28 1.81
CA LYS A 113 10.72 -2.03 0.75
C LYS A 113 10.53 -3.31 -0.06
N LEU A 114 9.31 -3.82 -0.08
CA LEU A 114 8.95 -5.03 -0.81
C LEU A 114 8.66 -4.71 -2.28
N MET A 115 7.82 -3.74 -2.50
CA MET A 115 7.35 -3.36 -3.82
C MET A 115 6.78 -1.94 -3.81
N GLU A 116 6.46 -1.46 -4.97
CA GLU A 116 5.62 -0.29 -5.22
C GLU A 116 4.70 -0.63 -6.37
N GLY A 117 3.44 -0.25 -6.26
CA GLY A 117 2.45 -0.51 -7.30
C GLY A 117 1.49 0.65 -7.48
N MET A 118 0.89 0.71 -8.66
CA MET A 118 -0.21 1.62 -8.97
C MET A 118 -1.52 0.86 -8.77
N VAL A 119 -2.50 1.50 -8.10
CA VAL A 119 -3.78 0.83 -7.80
C VAL A 119 -4.68 0.77 -9.03
N SER A 120 -4.84 1.89 -9.73
CA SER A 120 -5.71 1.96 -10.92
C SER A 120 -5.14 2.98 -11.93
N PRO A 121 -4.06 2.64 -12.66
CA PRO A 121 -3.29 3.60 -13.46
C PRO A 121 -4.06 4.21 -14.65
N GLY A 122 -5.18 3.60 -15.05
CA GLY A 122 -6.04 4.16 -16.09
C GLY A 122 -6.94 5.31 -15.62
N VAL A 123 -7.13 5.49 -14.31
CA VAL A 123 -8.05 6.49 -13.78
C VAL A 123 -7.49 7.26 -12.58
N SER A 124 -6.57 6.68 -11.82
CA SER A 124 -6.02 7.28 -10.59
C SER A 124 -4.50 7.39 -10.67
N SER A 125 -3.96 8.44 -10.05
CA SER A 125 -2.52 8.60 -9.84
C SER A 125 -2.03 7.93 -8.55
N GLU A 126 -2.83 7.07 -7.92
CA GLU A 126 -2.48 6.43 -6.67
C GLU A 126 -1.32 5.45 -6.83
N ILE A 127 -0.30 5.65 -6.01
CA ILE A 127 0.88 4.77 -5.90
C ILE A 127 0.96 4.30 -4.45
N VAL A 128 1.27 3.02 -4.26
CA VAL A 128 1.38 2.41 -2.94
C VAL A 128 2.70 1.67 -2.80
N PRO A 129 3.72 2.26 -2.15
CA PRO A 129 4.87 1.52 -1.65
C PRO A 129 4.48 0.62 -0.48
N ALA A 130 4.97 -0.61 -0.49
CA ALA A 130 4.76 -1.61 0.54
C ALA A 130 6.07 -2.01 1.20
N TYR A 131 6.03 -2.14 2.51
CA TYR A 131 7.20 -2.46 3.35
C TYR A 131 6.94 -3.70 4.20
N VAL A 132 8.00 -4.44 4.54
CA VAL A 132 8.01 -5.40 5.65
C VAL A 132 8.86 -4.84 6.78
N ALA A 133 8.39 -5.06 8.01
CA ALA A 133 9.03 -4.59 9.23
C ALA A 133 9.24 -5.76 10.21
N TRP A 134 10.39 -5.85 10.86
CA TRP A 134 10.70 -6.88 11.86
C TRP A 134 11.62 -6.35 12.96
N GLY A 135 11.90 -7.15 14.00
CA GLY A 135 12.52 -6.64 15.21
C GLY A 135 11.54 -5.73 15.95
N LEU A 136 10.33 -6.26 16.21
CA LEU A 136 9.26 -5.46 16.77
C LEU A 136 9.48 -5.17 18.25
N VAL A 137 9.29 -3.90 18.62
CA VAL A 137 9.24 -3.44 20.00
C VAL A 137 7.83 -2.92 20.26
N HIS A 138 7.17 -3.48 21.26
CA HIS A 138 5.81 -3.07 21.64
C HIS A 138 5.82 -1.68 22.26
N ALA A 139 4.91 -0.85 21.83
CA ALA A 139 4.54 0.44 22.42
C ALA A 139 3.03 0.43 22.69
N GLN A 140 2.52 1.43 23.35
CA GLN A 140 1.06 1.59 23.46
C GLN A 140 0.50 2.00 22.09
N PRO A 141 -0.55 1.32 21.54
CA PRO A 141 -1.25 1.82 20.36
C PRO A 141 -1.89 3.17 20.67
N ALA A 142 -2.03 4.01 19.68
CA ALA A 142 -2.89 5.18 19.78
C ALA A 142 -4.31 4.70 19.47
N ASP A 143 -5.15 4.54 20.49
CA ASP A 143 -6.55 4.25 20.26
C ASP A 143 -7.26 5.57 19.90
N ASP A 144 -7.55 5.75 18.60
CA ASP A 144 -8.39 6.85 18.13
C ASP A 144 -9.86 6.43 18.19
N PRO A 145 -10.68 7.10 19.03
CA PRO A 145 -12.13 6.81 19.10
C PRO A 145 -12.87 7.07 17.78
N GLN A 146 -12.29 7.89 16.87
CA GLN A 146 -12.86 8.19 15.56
C GLN A 146 -12.53 7.10 14.52
N GLU A 147 -11.53 6.27 14.81
CA GLU A 147 -11.12 5.16 13.93
C GLU A 147 -10.92 3.87 14.75
N PRO A 148 -12.02 3.24 15.21
CA PRO A 148 -11.95 2.02 16.02
C PRO A 148 -11.39 0.85 15.17
N LEU A 149 -10.18 0.41 15.50
CA LEU A 149 -9.50 -0.69 14.82
C LEU A 149 -9.57 -1.98 15.65
N SER A 150 -9.97 -3.07 15.00
CA SER A 150 -9.71 -4.41 15.52
C SER A 150 -8.30 -4.85 15.12
N ARG A 151 -7.62 -5.57 16.00
CA ARG A 151 -6.24 -6.04 15.75
C ARG A 151 -6.14 -7.53 15.97
N ARG A 152 -5.44 -8.26 15.09
CA ARG A 152 -5.12 -9.67 15.32
C ARG A 152 -3.79 -10.07 14.73
N TRP A 153 -3.09 -10.97 15.42
CA TRP A 153 -1.89 -11.61 14.92
C TRP A 153 -2.25 -12.94 14.27
N VAL A 154 -1.81 -13.15 13.05
CA VAL A 154 -2.01 -14.42 12.33
C VAL A 154 -0.67 -14.96 11.83
N PRO A 155 -0.45 -16.28 11.76
CA PRO A 155 0.71 -16.85 11.10
C PRO A 155 0.85 -16.29 9.68
N PHE A 156 2.08 -16.04 9.23
CA PHE A 156 2.30 -15.42 7.92
C PHE A 156 1.65 -16.21 6.78
N HIS A 157 1.81 -17.55 6.78
CA HIS A 157 1.18 -18.39 5.75
C HIS A 157 -0.36 -18.28 5.76
N ARG A 158 -0.98 -18.16 6.96
CA ARG A 158 -2.43 -17.95 7.05
C ARG A 158 -2.85 -16.59 6.49
N ALA A 159 -2.06 -15.54 6.66
CA ALA A 159 -2.33 -14.25 6.04
C ALA A 159 -2.27 -14.32 4.50
N VAL A 160 -1.34 -15.11 3.96
CA VAL A 160 -1.27 -15.40 2.51
C VAL A 160 -2.53 -16.14 2.05
N ASP A 161 -2.98 -17.17 2.78
CA ASP A 161 -4.23 -17.88 2.45
C ASP A 161 -5.44 -16.95 2.52
N MET A 162 -5.50 -16.07 3.52
CA MET A 162 -6.57 -15.07 3.65
C MET A 162 -6.59 -14.07 2.48
N ALA A 163 -5.42 -13.69 1.96
CA ALA A 163 -5.31 -12.84 0.77
C ALA A 163 -5.79 -13.58 -0.48
N LEU A 164 -5.42 -14.85 -0.66
CA LEU A 164 -5.87 -15.68 -1.77
C LEU A 164 -7.37 -16.01 -1.69
N GLY A 165 -7.91 -16.18 -0.49
CA GLY A 165 -9.31 -16.46 -0.22
C GLY A 165 -10.23 -15.23 -0.20
N GLY A 166 -9.69 -14.01 -0.32
CA GLY A 166 -10.47 -12.76 -0.35
C GLY A 166 -10.92 -12.25 1.04
N GLU A 167 -10.45 -12.85 2.14
CA GLU A 167 -10.64 -12.33 3.51
C GLU A 167 -9.84 -11.01 3.70
N ILE A 168 -8.67 -10.91 3.08
CA ILE A 168 -7.92 -9.66 2.91
C ILE A 168 -8.16 -9.22 1.47
N ALA A 169 -8.91 -8.15 1.27
CA ALA A 169 -9.35 -7.71 -0.05
C ALA A 169 -8.70 -6.39 -0.52
N ASN A 170 -7.97 -5.69 0.36
CA ASN A 170 -7.19 -4.52 -0.01
C ASN A 170 -6.04 -4.95 -0.93
N LEU A 171 -6.06 -4.49 -2.19
CA LEU A 171 -5.13 -4.97 -3.23
C LEU A 171 -3.66 -4.73 -2.88
N ALA A 172 -3.33 -3.61 -2.23
CA ALA A 172 -1.96 -3.32 -1.81
C ALA A 172 -1.46 -4.32 -0.75
N GLY A 173 -2.31 -4.66 0.23
CA GLY A 173 -2.02 -5.68 1.24
C GLY A 173 -1.87 -7.07 0.64
N VAL A 174 -2.76 -7.46 -0.27
CA VAL A 174 -2.68 -8.72 -1.03
C VAL A 174 -1.35 -8.79 -1.78
N ALA A 175 -1.02 -7.77 -2.57
CA ALA A 175 0.21 -7.72 -3.34
C ALA A 175 1.47 -7.78 -2.45
N ALA A 176 1.46 -7.08 -1.31
CA ALA A 176 2.57 -7.08 -0.35
C ALA A 176 2.79 -8.46 0.28
N LEU A 177 1.72 -9.15 0.72
CA LEU A 177 1.78 -10.50 1.28
C LEU A 177 2.33 -11.50 0.25
N LEU A 178 1.81 -11.47 -0.98
CA LEU A 178 2.27 -12.34 -2.06
C LEU A 178 3.72 -12.03 -2.48
N ALA A 179 4.11 -10.75 -2.53
CA ALA A 179 5.49 -10.36 -2.83
C ALA A 179 6.46 -10.88 -1.76
N LEU A 180 6.08 -10.81 -0.48
CA LEU A 180 6.89 -11.34 0.62
C LEU A 180 7.02 -12.87 0.55
N ASP A 181 5.92 -13.58 0.27
CA ASP A 181 5.93 -15.05 0.10
C ASP A 181 6.80 -15.49 -1.08
N VAL A 182 6.68 -14.83 -2.24
CA VAL A 182 7.52 -15.12 -3.41
C VAL A 182 9.00 -14.87 -3.10
N ARG A 183 9.33 -13.76 -2.43
CA ARG A 183 10.72 -13.48 -2.02
C ARG A 183 11.25 -14.50 -1.02
N LEU A 184 10.42 -14.97 -0.08
CA LEU A 184 10.78 -16.04 0.86
C LEU A 184 11.13 -17.33 0.12
N ARG A 185 10.26 -17.77 -0.79
CA ARG A 185 10.46 -18.98 -1.60
C ARG A 185 11.70 -18.91 -2.50
N ARG A 186 12.00 -17.72 -3.02
CA ARG A 186 13.17 -17.47 -3.88
C ARG A 186 14.48 -17.26 -3.09
N GLY A 187 14.42 -17.24 -1.76
CA GLY A 187 15.59 -16.96 -0.93
C GLY A 187 16.11 -15.51 -0.99
N ASN A 188 15.29 -14.57 -1.45
CA ASN A 188 15.65 -13.16 -1.68
C ASN A 188 15.23 -12.25 -0.51
N LEU A 189 15.41 -12.74 0.74
CA LEU A 189 15.14 -11.98 1.94
C LEU A 189 16.36 -11.97 2.87
N PRO A 190 16.52 -10.94 3.73
CA PRO A 190 17.47 -10.98 4.83
C PRO A 190 17.29 -12.24 5.66
N GLN A 191 18.42 -12.90 6.03
CA GLN A 191 18.39 -14.20 6.70
C GLN A 191 17.57 -14.18 8.00
N ALA A 192 17.64 -13.09 8.77
CA ALA A 192 16.88 -12.91 10.00
C ALA A 192 15.37 -12.96 9.73
N LEU A 193 14.89 -12.19 8.75
CA LEU A 193 13.48 -12.17 8.36
C LEU A 193 13.02 -13.53 7.83
N ALA A 194 13.80 -14.15 6.94
CA ALA A 194 13.47 -15.46 6.38
C ALA A 194 13.34 -16.55 7.47
N ARG A 195 14.17 -16.49 8.52
CA ARG A 195 14.06 -17.40 9.68
C ARG A 195 12.76 -17.20 10.46
N LEU A 196 12.31 -15.96 10.65
CA LEU A 196 11.04 -15.66 11.33
C LEU A 196 9.86 -16.24 10.54
N LEU A 197 9.79 -15.97 9.25
CA LEU A 197 8.67 -16.38 8.39
C LEU A 197 8.54 -17.91 8.23
N ARG A 198 9.64 -18.67 8.43
CA ARG A 198 9.63 -20.14 8.39
C ARG A 198 9.20 -20.79 9.70
N LYS A 199 9.01 -20.02 10.77
CA LYS A 199 8.51 -20.53 12.06
C LYS A 199 6.97 -20.60 12.11
N ALA A 200 6.32 -19.82 11.26
CA ALA A 200 4.86 -19.63 11.23
C ALA A 200 4.16 -20.71 10.40
#